data_65684c1b30d1901094f928dfa29a2c5b
#
_entry.id   65684c1b30d1901094f928dfa29a2c5b
#
_cell.length_a   1.000
_cell.length_b   1.000
_cell.length_c   1.000
_cell.angle_alpha   90.00
_cell.angle_beta   90.00
_cell.angle_gamma   90.00
#
_symmetry.space_group_name_H-M   'P 1'
#
loop_
_entity.id
_entity.type
_entity.pdbx_description
1 polymer ?
#
loop_
_entity_poly.entity_id
_entity_poly.type
_entity_poly.pdbx_seq_one_letter_code
_entity_poly.pdbx_strand_id
1 'polypeptide(L)'
;TVKPKYNVAFVKKNTNFKTVKAYEASVKENLVKKKTTEAAESTKKTLWSRVVADSKIIKYPERQLKFEEDQIISRYKKMAKSYNMSWTNFLKNYMNSNEKAFEKQAKEYAKTVVKQKLTMYAIAKKEGIKVTDKEYKEYLAKILKQAGFTEESFKKQYKQSIDKYAKENGIKSNLLLQKITDKVMKEAKEKTSKNKKTKKN
;
A
#
# COMPACT_ATOMS: atom_id res chain seq x y z
N THR A 1 -10.46 24.31 31.30
CA THR A 1 -9.39 23.29 31.32
C THR A 1 -8.06 23.99 31.39
N VAL A 2 -7.35 23.88 32.51
CA VAL A 2 -6.01 24.48 32.69
C VAL A 2 -5.01 23.63 31.90
N LYS A 3 -4.34 24.23 30.91
CA LYS A 3 -3.26 23.54 30.18
C LYS A 3 -2.10 23.28 31.14
N PRO A 4 -1.61 22.05 31.25
CA PRO A 4 -0.47 21.74 32.11
C PRO A 4 0.78 22.50 31.63
N LYS A 5 1.57 23.00 32.61
CA LYS A 5 2.81 23.73 32.32
C LYS A 5 3.83 22.75 31.69
N TYR A 6 4.30 23.04 30.46
CA TYR A 6 5.31 22.24 29.80
C TYR A 6 6.69 22.49 30.42
N ASN A 7 7.16 21.55 31.21
CA ASN A 7 8.44 21.63 31.95
C ASN A 7 9.00 20.22 32.20
N VAL A 8 10.12 20.15 32.90
CA VAL A 8 10.79 18.86 33.23
C VAL A 8 9.87 17.92 34.02
N ALA A 9 9.06 18.44 34.96
CA ALA A 9 8.12 17.62 35.72
C ALA A 9 7.06 17.01 34.84
N PHE A 10 6.50 17.77 33.88
CA PHE A 10 5.56 17.31 32.90
C PHE A 10 6.16 16.20 32.01
N VAL A 11 7.39 16.43 31.51
CA VAL A 11 8.08 15.45 30.63
C VAL A 11 8.36 14.14 31.35
N LYS A 12 8.87 14.21 32.61
CA LYS A 12 9.12 13.01 33.43
C LYS A 12 7.84 12.23 33.75
N LYS A 13 6.74 12.94 34.02
CA LYS A 13 5.45 12.29 34.34
C LYS A 13 4.80 11.60 33.16
N ASN A 14 4.95 12.15 31.94
CA ASN A 14 4.19 11.70 30.76
C ASN A 14 5.04 10.98 29.72
N THR A 15 6.35 10.89 29.91
CA THR A 15 7.28 10.26 28.94
C THR A 15 8.41 9.55 29.67
N ASN A 16 9.20 8.77 28.95
CA ASN A 16 10.41 8.11 29.49
C ASN A 16 11.65 9.00 29.46
N PHE A 17 11.52 10.29 29.11
CA PHE A 17 12.64 11.23 29.04
C PHE A 17 12.86 11.96 30.35
N LYS A 18 14.15 12.21 30.65
CA LYS A 18 14.56 12.90 31.91
C LYS A 18 14.61 14.42 31.78
N THR A 19 14.68 14.96 30.54
CA THR A 19 14.78 16.40 30.27
C THR A 19 13.88 16.82 29.12
N VAL A 20 13.45 18.08 29.11
CA VAL A 20 12.69 18.68 28.00
C VAL A 20 13.49 18.60 26.70
N LYS A 21 14.78 18.96 26.75
CA LYS A 21 15.67 18.94 25.55
C LYS A 21 15.76 17.56 24.91
N ALA A 22 15.90 16.48 25.71
CA ALA A 22 15.96 15.11 25.19
C ALA A 22 14.62 14.68 24.58
N TYR A 23 13.50 15.06 25.18
CA TYR A 23 12.17 14.79 24.63
C TYR A 23 11.95 15.52 23.31
N GLU A 24 12.25 16.83 23.24
CA GLU A 24 12.13 17.63 22.01
C GLU A 24 13.01 17.10 20.88
N ALA A 25 14.26 16.71 21.20
CA ALA A 25 15.15 16.08 20.20
C ALA A 25 14.56 14.78 19.64
N SER A 26 14.01 13.92 20.49
CA SER A 26 13.34 12.69 20.08
C SER A 26 12.08 12.96 19.23
N VAL A 27 11.26 13.93 19.62
CA VAL A 27 10.07 14.33 18.86
C VAL A 27 10.49 14.86 17.47
N LYS A 28 11.51 15.73 17.42
CA LYS A 28 12.04 16.25 16.15
C LYS A 28 12.55 15.14 15.26
N GLU A 29 13.36 14.23 15.80
CA GLU A 29 13.89 13.07 15.03
C GLU A 29 12.77 12.20 14.47
N ASN A 30 11.80 11.84 15.32
CA ASN A 30 10.64 11.06 14.90
C ASN A 30 9.81 11.76 13.82
N LEU A 31 9.58 13.06 13.95
CA LEU A 31 8.85 13.85 12.96
C LEU A 31 9.61 13.94 11.63
N VAL A 32 10.93 14.15 11.66
CA VAL A 32 11.77 14.17 10.47
C VAL A 32 11.73 12.81 9.79
N LYS A 33 11.93 11.73 10.53
CA LYS A 33 11.87 10.35 10.03
C LYS A 33 10.51 10.05 9.40
N LYS A 34 9.41 10.40 10.09
CA LYS A 34 8.05 10.21 9.59
C LYS A 34 7.83 10.98 8.30
N LYS A 35 8.13 12.28 8.26
CA LYS A 35 7.95 13.12 7.07
C LYS A 35 8.81 12.67 5.90
N THR A 36 10.05 12.25 6.15
CA THR A 36 10.93 11.72 5.10
C THR A 36 10.38 10.43 4.51
N THR A 37 9.86 9.53 5.34
CA THR A 37 9.22 8.28 4.89
C THR A 37 7.95 8.58 4.09
N GLU A 38 7.08 9.44 4.58
CA GLU A 38 5.84 9.84 3.89
C GLU A 38 6.13 10.50 2.53
N ALA A 39 7.12 11.38 2.45
CA ALA A 39 7.55 12.00 1.20
C ALA A 39 8.11 10.98 0.21
N ALA A 40 8.91 10.02 0.67
CA ALA A 40 9.43 8.95 -0.17
C ALA A 40 8.31 8.05 -0.73
N GLU A 41 7.35 7.65 0.11
CA GLU A 41 6.21 6.82 -0.32
C GLU A 41 5.29 7.61 -1.28
N SER A 42 5.03 8.88 -1.01
CA SER A 42 4.27 9.75 -1.92
C SER A 42 4.96 9.86 -3.29
N THR A 43 6.29 10.05 -3.30
CA THR A 43 7.08 10.13 -4.53
C THR A 43 7.03 8.80 -5.30
N LYS A 44 7.20 7.66 -4.63
CA LYS A 44 7.05 6.33 -5.25
C LYS A 44 5.68 6.16 -5.90
N LYS A 45 4.61 6.52 -5.18
CA LYS A 45 3.24 6.45 -5.69
C LYS A 45 3.04 7.32 -6.93
N THR A 46 3.55 8.54 -6.92
CA THR A 46 3.48 9.47 -8.06
C THR A 46 4.25 8.95 -9.26
N LEU A 47 5.49 8.45 -9.05
CA LEU A 47 6.30 7.86 -10.12
C LEU A 47 5.62 6.64 -10.72
N TRP A 48 5.10 5.75 -9.88
CA TRP A 48 4.37 4.58 -10.34
C TRP A 48 3.13 4.95 -11.17
N SER A 49 2.36 5.93 -10.70
CA SER A 49 1.18 6.41 -11.43
C SER A 49 1.54 6.93 -12.82
N ARG A 50 2.66 7.65 -12.96
CA ARG A 50 3.17 8.12 -14.26
C ARG A 50 3.59 6.96 -15.15
N VAL A 51 4.36 6.00 -14.62
CA VAL A 51 4.76 4.79 -15.36
C VAL A 51 3.56 4.04 -15.90
N VAL A 52 2.50 3.89 -15.09
CA VAL A 52 1.26 3.23 -15.53
C VAL A 52 0.51 4.10 -16.56
N ALA A 53 0.44 5.41 -16.36
CA ALA A 53 -0.22 6.31 -17.31
C ALA A 53 0.42 6.22 -18.70
N ASP A 54 1.76 6.26 -18.76
CA ASP A 54 2.54 6.23 -20.02
C ASP A 54 2.57 4.84 -20.68
N SER A 55 2.14 3.80 -19.96
CA SER A 55 2.13 2.43 -20.50
C SER A 55 0.99 2.24 -21.50
N LYS A 56 1.32 1.68 -22.67
CA LYS A 56 0.33 1.27 -23.68
C LYS A 56 0.03 -0.21 -23.53
N ILE A 57 -1.25 -0.55 -23.37
CA ILE A 57 -1.72 -1.93 -23.31
C ILE A 57 -2.22 -2.32 -24.71
N ILE A 58 -1.58 -3.30 -25.32
CA ILE A 58 -1.95 -3.78 -26.67
C ILE A 58 -3.28 -4.54 -26.60
N LYS A 59 -3.43 -5.41 -25.61
CA LYS A 59 -4.63 -6.22 -25.43
C LYS A 59 -4.88 -6.48 -23.95
N TYR A 60 -6.11 -6.27 -23.51
CA TYR A 60 -6.54 -6.65 -22.18
C TYR A 60 -7.04 -8.10 -22.19
N PRO A 61 -6.53 -8.99 -21.31
CA PRO A 61 -7.06 -10.35 -21.20
C PRO A 61 -8.48 -10.31 -20.59
N GLU A 62 -9.48 -10.72 -21.33
CA GLU A 62 -10.90 -10.67 -20.90
C GLU A 62 -11.15 -11.42 -19.59
N ARG A 63 -10.56 -12.62 -19.46
CA ARG A 63 -10.64 -13.42 -18.25
C ARG A 63 -10.11 -12.65 -17.02
N GLN A 64 -9.03 -11.91 -17.18
CA GLN A 64 -8.46 -11.13 -16.09
C GLN A 64 -9.34 -9.92 -15.76
N LEU A 65 -9.88 -9.24 -16.76
CA LEU A 65 -10.82 -8.14 -16.55
C LEU A 65 -12.05 -8.61 -15.77
N LYS A 66 -12.66 -9.72 -16.20
CA LYS A 66 -13.82 -10.29 -15.52
C LYS A 66 -13.49 -10.70 -14.07
N PHE A 67 -12.34 -11.32 -13.87
CA PHE A 67 -11.89 -11.69 -12.53
C PHE A 67 -11.77 -10.47 -11.60
N GLU A 68 -11.12 -9.38 -12.05
CA GLU A 68 -10.96 -8.17 -11.24
C GLU A 68 -12.32 -7.48 -10.97
N GLU A 69 -13.20 -7.44 -11.96
CA GLU A 69 -14.56 -6.93 -11.81
C GLU A 69 -15.33 -7.71 -10.74
N ASP A 70 -15.32 -9.04 -10.81
CA ASP A 70 -16.00 -9.92 -9.85
C ASP A 70 -15.41 -9.78 -8.44
N GLN A 71 -14.08 -9.59 -8.30
CA GLN A 71 -13.44 -9.32 -7.01
C GLN A 71 -13.90 -7.99 -6.41
N ILE A 72 -14.04 -6.95 -7.22
CA ILE A 72 -14.54 -5.65 -6.78
C ILE A 72 -15.98 -5.78 -6.28
N ILE A 73 -16.86 -6.34 -7.10
CA ILE A 73 -18.27 -6.52 -6.76
C ILE A 73 -18.43 -7.38 -5.49
N SER A 74 -17.70 -8.51 -5.42
CA SER A 74 -17.72 -9.40 -4.25
C SER A 74 -17.29 -8.69 -2.96
N ARG A 75 -16.27 -7.85 -3.02
CA ARG A 75 -15.79 -7.07 -1.87
C ARG A 75 -16.88 -6.13 -1.35
N TYR A 76 -17.53 -5.38 -2.23
CA TYR A 76 -18.60 -4.47 -1.85
C TYR A 76 -19.86 -5.19 -1.37
N LYS A 77 -20.21 -6.35 -1.97
CA LYS A 77 -21.29 -7.21 -1.46
C LYS A 77 -20.98 -7.75 -0.04
N LYS A 78 -19.73 -8.12 0.25
CA LYS A 78 -19.32 -8.50 1.62
C LYS A 78 -19.43 -7.30 2.58
N MET A 79 -19.07 -6.11 2.14
CA MET A 79 -19.21 -4.89 2.94
C MET A 79 -20.69 -4.59 3.25
N ALA A 80 -21.58 -4.67 2.27
CA ALA A 80 -23.03 -4.54 2.50
C ALA A 80 -23.53 -5.52 3.57
N LYS A 81 -23.11 -6.78 3.51
CA LYS A 81 -23.45 -7.80 4.52
C LYS A 81 -22.90 -7.44 5.91
N SER A 82 -21.71 -6.89 6.02
CA SER A 82 -21.13 -6.47 7.31
C SER A 82 -21.89 -5.30 7.96
N TYR A 83 -22.62 -4.52 7.16
CA TYR A 83 -23.54 -3.48 7.63
C TYR A 83 -24.98 -3.97 7.80
N ASN A 84 -25.24 -5.28 7.70
CA ASN A 84 -26.57 -5.87 7.74
C ASN A 84 -27.54 -5.26 6.72
N MET A 85 -27.02 -4.91 5.53
CA MET A 85 -27.80 -4.27 4.47
C MET A 85 -27.98 -5.18 3.26
N SER A 86 -29.13 -5.06 2.58
CA SER A 86 -29.29 -5.61 1.24
C SER A 86 -28.37 -4.88 0.27
N TRP A 87 -27.96 -5.56 -0.79
CA TRP A 87 -27.09 -4.97 -1.82
C TRP A 87 -27.67 -3.69 -2.43
N THR A 88 -28.95 -3.71 -2.77
CA THR A 88 -29.65 -2.56 -3.35
C THR A 88 -29.68 -1.37 -2.39
N ASN A 89 -29.99 -1.59 -1.11
CA ASN A 89 -30.01 -0.53 -0.10
C ASN A 89 -28.60 0.03 0.18
N PHE A 90 -27.58 -0.84 0.19
CA PHE A 90 -26.20 -0.41 0.33
C PHE A 90 -25.78 0.48 -0.82
N LEU A 91 -26.05 0.10 -2.06
CA LEU A 91 -25.74 0.92 -3.23
C LEU A 91 -26.46 2.27 -3.20
N LYS A 92 -27.75 2.28 -2.88
CA LYS A 92 -28.55 3.51 -2.82
C LYS A 92 -28.08 4.44 -1.71
N ASN A 93 -27.90 3.94 -0.49
CA ASN A 93 -27.71 4.77 0.70
C ASN A 93 -26.25 5.17 0.94
N TYR A 94 -25.27 4.32 0.55
CA TYR A 94 -23.85 4.57 0.79
C TYR A 94 -23.08 4.96 -0.47
N MET A 95 -23.51 4.46 -1.63
CA MET A 95 -22.80 4.69 -2.89
C MET A 95 -23.54 5.70 -3.79
N ASN A 96 -24.73 6.14 -3.41
CA ASN A 96 -25.62 6.96 -4.25
C ASN A 96 -25.70 6.42 -5.69
N SER A 97 -25.87 5.10 -5.83
CA SER A 97 -25.76 4.36 -7.08
C SER A 97 -26.81 3.26 -7.18
N ASN A 98 -26.87 2.61 -8.33
CA ASN A 98 -27.65 1.41 -8.57
C ASN A 98 -26.73 0.31 -9.12
N GLU A 99 -27.23 -0.92 -9.23
CA GLU A 99 -26.45 -2.10 -9.63
C GLU A 99 -25.80 -1.90 -11.00
N LYS A 100 -26.55 -1.47 -12.00
CA LYS A 100 -26.06 -1.24 -13.37
C LYS A 100 -24.95 -0.18 -13.43
N ALA A 101 -25.12 0.93 -12.71
CA ALA A 101 -24.11 1.99 -12.64
C ALA A 101 -22.87 1.53 -11.89
N PHE A 102 -23.03 0.79 -10.80
CA PHE A 102 -21.92 0.21 -10.04
C PHE A 102 -21.12 -0.81 -10.86
N GLU A 103 -21.78 -1.71 -11.59
CA GLU A 103 -21.11 -2.68 -12.47
C GLU A 103 -20.29 -1.99 -13.55
N LYS A 104 -20.83 -0.93 -14.17
CA LYS A 104 -20.09 -0.12 -15.13
C LYS A 104 -18.84 0.49 -14.51
N GLN A 105 -18.94 1.05 -13.31
CA GLN A 105 -17.79 1.62 -12.58
C GLN A 105 -16.79 0.52 -12.20
N ALA A 106 -17.26 -0.63 -11.73
CA ALA A 106 -16.41 -1.78 -11.39
C ALA A 106 -15.62 -2.26 -12.62
N LYS A 107 -16.25 -2.33 -13.78
CA LYS A 107 -15.59 -2.70 -15.05
C LYS A 107 -14.50 -1.71 -15.46
N GLU A 108 -14.76 -0.41 -15.37
CA GLU A 108 -13.73 0.61 -15.66
C GLU A 108 -12.57 0.58 -14.65
N TYR A 109 -12.89 0.38 -13.37
CA TYR A 109 -11.87 0.21 -12.35
C TYR A 109 -11.05 -1.07 -12.55
N ALA A 110 -11.69 -2.17 -12.95
CA ALA A 110 -11.02 -3.42 -13.30
C ALA A 110 -9.99 -3.22 -14.42
N LYS A 111 -10.30 -2.43 -15.46
CA LYS A 111 -9.32 -2.08 -16.50
C LYS A 111 -8.10 -1.37 -15.92
N THR A 112 -8.30 -0.45 -15.00
CA THR A 112 -7.21 0.26 -14.31
C THR A 112 -6.33 -0.73 -13.52
N VAL A 113 -6.94 -1.63 -12.77
CA VAL A 113 -6.23 -2.66 -12.00
C VAL A 113 -5.43 -3.59 -12.92
N VAL A 114 -6.06 -4.05 -14.01
CA VAL A 114 -5.39 -4.93 -14.99
C VAL A 114 -4.25 -4.20 -15.69
N LYS A 115 -4.43 -2.92 -16.07
CA LYS A 115 -3.35 -2.09 -16.63
C LYS A 115 -2.14 -2.04 -15.69
N GLN A 116 -2.36 -1.75 -14.40
CA GLN A 116 -1.29 -1.72 -13.40
C GLN A 116 -0.58 -3.07 -13.28
N LYS A 117 -1.32 -4.18 -13.24
CA LYS A 117 -0.75 -5.53 -13.15
C LYS A 117 0.07 -5.89 -14.39
N LEU A 118 -0.44 -5.60 -15.59
CA LEU A 118 0.27 -5.87 -16.85
C LEU A 118 1.57 -5.04 -16.92
N THR A 119 1.52 -3.77 -16.58
CA THR A 119 2.70 -2.90 -16.50
C THR A 119 3.73 -3.44 -15.51
N MET A 120 3.27 -3.83 -14.31
CA MET A 120 4.12 -4.42 -13.27
C MET A 120 4.84 -5.69 -13.79
N TYR A 121 4.11 -6.62 -14.37
CA TYR A 121 4.69 -7.87 -14.86
C TYR A 121 5.60 -7.65 -16.07
N ALA A 122 5.29 -6.70 -16.95
CA ALA A 122 6.15 -6.36 -18.08
C ALA A 122 7.51 -5.81 -17.62
N ILE A 123 7.49 -4.90 -16.64
CA ILE A 123 8.72 -4.37 -16.03
C ILE A 123 9.47 -5.47 -15.27
N ALA A 124 8.78 -6.28 -14.48
CA ALA A 124 9.39 -7.39 -13.76
C ALA A 124 10.12 -8.33 -14.70
N LYS A 125 9.49 -8.68 -15.83
CA LYS A 125 10.08 -9.54 -16.86
C LYS A 125 11.29 -8.88 -17.52
N LYS A 126 11.16 -7.62 -17.95
CA LYS A 126 12.22 -6.87 -18.64
C LYS A 126 13.45 -6.69 -17.75
N GLU A 127 13.24 -6.37 -16.48
CA GLU A 127 14.30 -6.03 -15.53
C GLU A 127 14.78 -7.25 -14.70
N GLY A 128 14.25 -8.45 -14.96
CA GLY A 128 14.60 -9.66 -14.23
C GLY A 128 14.22 -9.65 -12.75
N ILE A 129 13.25 -8.79 -12.34
CA ILE A 129 12.84 -8.64 -10.95
C ILE A 129 11.91 -9.79 -10.56
N LYS A 130 12.31 -10.55 -9.55
CA LYS A 130 11.53 -11.67 -9.01
C LYS A 130 11.40 -11.54 -7.49
N VAL A 131 10.38 -12.17 -6.95
CA VAL A 131 10.23 -12.39 -5.49
C VAL A 131 10.59 -13.83 -5.24
N THR A 132 11.73 -14.06 -4.57
CA THR A 132 12.16 -15.39 -4.16
C THR A 132 11.30 -15.88 -2.99
N ASP A 133 11.26 -17.19 -2.78
CA ASP A 133 10.49 -17.76 -1.67
C ASP A 133 11.08 -17.35 -0.31
N LYS A 134 12.39 -17.15 -0.22
CA LYS A 134 13.05 -16.61 0.96
C LYS A 134 12.56 -15.19 1.28
N GLU A 135 12.65 -14.28 0.30
CA GLU A 135 12.16 -12.89 0.46
C GLU A 135 10.68 -12.86 0.84
N TYR A 136 9.88 -13.73 0.24
CA TYR A 136 8.45 -13.81 0.54
C TYR A 136 8.19 -14.23 1.99
N LYS A 137 8.86 -15.28 2.47
CA LYS A 137 8.74 -15.73 3.86
C LYS A 137 9.21 -14.66 4.86
N GLU A 138 10.34 -14.02 4.60
CA GLU A 138 10.85 -12.91 5.42
C GLU A 138 9.86 -11.74 5.47
N TYR A 139 9.23 -11.43 4.34
CA TYR A 139 8.22 -10.37 4.26
C TYR A 139 6.96 -10.71 5.06
N LEU A 140 6.48 -11.96 5.01
CA LEU A 140 5.35 -12.40 5.82
C LEU A 140 5.66 -12.36 7.33
N ALA A 141 6.85 -12.80 7.73
CA ALA A 141 7.29 -12.72 9.11
C ALA A 141 7.35 -11.26 9.60
N LYS A 142 7.84 -10.35 8.75
CA LYS A 142 7.86 -8.90 9.05
C LYS A 142 6.45 -8.34 9.24
N ILE A 143 5.49 -8.70 8.37
CA ILE A 143 4.09 -8.27 8.49
C ILE A 143 3.50 -8.75 9.82
N LEU A 144 3.67 -10.03 10.15
CA LEU A 144 3.19 -10.58 11.41
C LEU A 144 3.77 -9.83 12.61
N LYS A 145 5.09 -9.64 12.63
CA LYS A 145 5.77 -8.91 13.71
C LYS A 145 5.27 -7.47 13.86
N GLN A 146 5.08 -6.76 12.75
CA GLN A 146 4.57 -5.38 12.76
C GLN A 146 3.12 -5.29 13.24
N ALA A 147 2.32 -6.31 12.97
CA ALA A 147 0.94 -6.43 13.44
C ALA A 147 0.81 -7.02 14.85
N GLY A 148 1.93 -7.37 15.52
CA GLY A 148 1.93 -7.94 16.85
C GLY A 148 1.47 -9.40 16.91
N PHE A 149 1.58 -10.15 15.80
CA PHE A 149 1.19 -11.55 15.72
C PHE A 149 2.40 -12.50 15.64
N THR A 150 2.21 -13.68 16.23
CA THR A 150 2.91 -14.91 15.82
C THR A 150 2.07 -15.66 14.78
N GLU A 151 2.62 -16.63 14.07
CA GLU A 151 1.85 -17.47 13.14
C GLU A 151 0.68 -18.17 13.83
N GLU A 152 0.90 -18.66 15.06
CA GLU A 152 -0.14 -19.30 15.85
C GLU A 152 -1.27 -18.36 16.25
N SER A 153 -0.93 -17.18 16.79
CA SER A 153 -1.91 -16.18 17.20
C SER A 153 -2.71 -15.65 15.99
N PHE A 154 -2.05 -15.47 14.85
CA PHE A 154 -2.69 -15.11 13.59
C PHE A 154 -3.69 -16.20 13.14
N LYS A 155 -3.25 -17.47 13.11
CA LYS A 155 -4.09 -18.61 12.73
C LYS A 155 -5.31 -18.75 13.67
N LYS A 156 -5.10 -18.52 14.97
CA LYS A 156 -6.19 -18.56 15.96
C LYS A 156 -7.22 -17.45 15.70
N GLN A 157 -6.77 -16.24 15.39
CA GLN A 157 -7.63 -15.07 15.18
C GLN A 157 -8.36 -15.10 13.83
N TYR A 158 -7.62 -15.38 12.75
CA TYR A 158 -8.16 -15.32 11.38
C TYR A 158 -8.66 -16.66 10.85
N LYS A 159 -8.58 -17.73 11.65
CA LYS A 159 -9.01 -19.10 11.30
C LYS A 159 -8.36 -19.65 10.02
N GLN A 160 -7.20 -19.09 9.64
CA GLN A 160 -6.41 -19.53 8.49
C GLN A 160 -4.93 -19.21 8.67
N SER A 161 -4.05 -19.90 7.91
CA SER A 161 -2.62 -19.61 7.93
C SER A 161 -2.31 -18.28 7.25
N ILE A 162 -1.18 -17.66 7.64
CA ILE A 162 -0.69 -16.44 6.98
C ILE A 162 -0.44 -16.65 5.49
N ASP A 163 0.02 -17.83 5.06
CA ASP A 163 0.25 -18.16 3.65
C ASP A 163 -1.05 -18.16 2.84
N LYS A 164 -2.12 -18.75 3.38
CA LYS A 164 -3.42 -18.73 2.73
C LYS A 164 -3.96 -17.31 2.64
N TYR A 165 -3.93 -16.57 3.74
CA TYR A 165 -4.33 -15.17 3.78
C TYR A 165 -3.54 -14.32 2.77
N ALA A 166 -2.23 -14.52 2.70
CA ALA A 166 -1.35 -13.78 1.82
C ALA A 166 -1.61 -14.06 0.33
N LYS A 167 -1.92 -15.31 -0.03
CA LYS A 167 -2.33 -15.68 -1.39
C LYS A 167 -3.65 -15.02 -1.77
N GLU A 168 -4.65 -15.09 -0.91
CA GLU A 168 -5.97 -14.50 -1.14
C GLU A 168 -5.92 -12.96 -1.26
N ASN A 169 -4.98 -12.32 -0.56
CA ASN A 169 -4.80 -10.87 -0.54
C ASN A 169 -3.68 -10.36 -1.45
N GLY A 170 -3.09 -11.21 -2.30
CA GLY A 170 -2.10 -10.82 -3.30
C GLY A 170 -0.80 -10.25 -2.73
N ILE A 171 -0.40 -10.64 -1.52
CA ILE A 171 0.78 -10.07 -0.83
C ILE A 171 2.08 -10.27 -1.63
N LYS A 172 2.24 -11.39 -2.35
CA LYS A 172 3.40 -11.61 -3.21
C LYS A 172 3.48 -10.58 -4.36
N SER A 173 2.33 -10.21 -4.93
CA SER A 173 2.25 -9.16 -5.97
C SER A 173 2.56 -7.77 -5.39
N ASN A 174 2.13 -7.49 -4.17
CA ASN A 174 2.46 -6.24 -3.49
C ASN A 174 3.96 -6.12 -3.22
N LEU A 175 4.62 -7.20 -2.79
CA LEU A 175 6.07 -7.24 -2.62
C LEU A 175 6.81 -7.05 -3.95
N LEU A 176 6.32 -7.67 -5.05
CA LEU A 176 6.89 -7.45 -6.38
C LEU A 176 6.76 -5.98 -6.81
N LEU A 177 5.59 -5.37 -6.61
CA LEU A 177 5.37 -3.96 -6.90
C LEU A 177 6.31 -3.06 -6.08
N GLN A 178 6.52 -3.37 -4.80
CA GLN A 178 7.46 -2.64 -3.95
C GLN A 178 8.88 -2.70 -4.52
N LYS A 179 9.37 -3.88 -4.91
CA LYS A 179 10.70 -4.03 -5.54
C LYS A 179 10.83 -3.22 -6.82
N ILE A 180 9.81 -3.20 -7.65
CA ILE A 180 9.79 -2.41 -8.90
C ILE A 180 9.81 -0.92 -8.61
N THR A 181 8.95 -0.44 -7.71
CA THR A 181 8.89 0.98 -7.37
C THR A 181 10.16 1.48 -6.68
N ASP A 182 10.80 0.64 -5.87
CA ASP A 182 12.12 0.96 -5.28
C ASP A 182 13.20 1.11 -6.36
N LYS A 183 13.21 0.23 -7.37
CA LYS A 183 14.13 0.34 -8.52
C LYS A 183 13.86 1.62 -9.32
N VAL A 184 12.61 1.90 -9.67
CA VAL A 184 12.21 3.12 -10.38
C VAL A 184 12.65 4.37 -9.63
N MET A 185 12.47 4.38 -8.30
CA MET A 185 12.88 5.49 -7.44
C MET A 185 14.40 5.69 -7.43
N LYS A 186 15.16 4.60 -7.38
CA LYS A 186 16.63 4.63 -7.43
C LYS A 186 17.10 5.24 -8.74
N GLU A 187 16.62 4.77 -9.87
CA GLU A 187 16.97 5.26 -11.20
C GLU A 187 16.59 6.73 -11.42
N ALA A 188 15.42 7.16 -10.92
CA ALA A 188 14.99 8.55 -10.99
C ALA A 188 15.95 9.48 -10.21
N LYS A 189 16.40 9.06 -9.03
CA LYS A 189 17.38 9.82 -8.23
C LYS A 189 18.73 9.92 -8.93
N GLU A 190 19.22 8.83 -9.52
CA GLU A 190 20.49 8.80 -10.25
C GLU A 190 20.47 9.75 -11.46
N LYS A 191 19.39 9.75 -12.25
CA LYS A 191 19.21 10.66 -13.38
C LYS A 191 19.18 12.13 -12.94
N THR A 192 18.47 12.44 -11.86
CA THR A 192 18.39 13.80 -11.32
C THR A 192 19.75 14.29 -10.82
N SER A 193 20.55 13.42 -10.21
CA SER A 193 21.90 13.75 -9.72
C SER A 193 22.87 14.00 -10.86
N LYS A 194 22.82 13.22 -11.95
CA LYS A 194 23.63 13.42 -13.16
C LYS A 194 23.29 14.75 -13.84
N ASN A 195 22.01 15.07 -14.01
CA ASN A 195 21.58 16.32 -14.63
C ASN A 195 21.96 17.57 -13.83
N LYS A 196 22.08 17.47 -12.49
CA LYS A 196 22.57 18.58 -11.65
C LYS A 196 24.08 18.81 -11.80
N LYS A 197 24.86 17.74 -12.04
CA LYS A 197 26.32 17.87 -12.28
C LYS A 197 26.64 18.50 -13.65
N THR A 198 25.88 18.11 -14.69
CA THR A 198 26.07 18.65 -16.07
C THR A 198 25.66 20.12 -16.20
N LYS A 199 24.79 20.63 -15.32
CA LYS A 199 24.39 22.06 -15.31
C LYS A 199 25.31 22.97 -14.48
N LYS A 200 26.31 22.41 -13.79
CA LYS A 200 27.29 23.15 -12.99
C LYS A 200 28.67 23.27 -13.64
N ASN A 201 28.85 22.61 -14.78
CA ASN A 201 30.00 22.76 -15.69
C ASN A 201 29.54 23.56 -16.92
#